data_a2501d72d5fb6ef5da005ccae3b00c76
#
_entry.id   a2501d72d5fb6ef5da005ccae3b00c76
#
_cell.length_a   1.000
_cell.length_b   1.000
_cell.length_c   1.000
_cell.angle_alpha   90.00
_cell.angle_beta   90.00
_cell.angle_gamma   90.00
#
_symmetry.space_group_name_H-M   'P 1'
#
loop_
_entity.id
_entity.type
_entity.pdbx_description
1 polymer ?
#
loop_
_entity_poly.entity_id
_entity_poly.type
_entity_poly.pdbx_seq_one_letter_code
_entity_poly.pdbx_strand_id
1 'polypeptide(L)'
;MERAAEVYGADQTCYLVNGSTCGILSAVCGSTAWGGKLLMARNCHKSAYHGLILNHLEPVYVYPSYLEGPGISGGVCPSDVRRILEQDKKREIQAVLVVSPTYEGVVSDIAGIAAAAHEHGIQLIVDEAHGAHLPFGGKENGFPEPALSMGADVVIQSLHKTLPCFTQTAVLHMKGDLADRERICRYLGMFQSSSPSYVFMAAMEQCIRFMDGDGRREMAAYGKRLERFFQQVKDLRNLKVLDWEKIVEADHSRKAGAAPGTISVYGWDPSKIVISCKRVWFKNVSGERQRLSGEALGNILRERYHLEMEMCAPEYVIGMTSVMDTEEGLLRLEKALWELDQELDTEPESVSGRTGEGHGDRGLSELPQPPLRLSPAEAMEMPGIRKRLSESAGSVSREFIYLYPPGIPVLAPGEEITEDVLERAAWYEAMGLSVQGLEDPSLSNIITVAEK
;
A
#
# COMPACT_ATOMS: atom_id res chain seq x y z
N MET A 1 4.42 -23.74 -12.86
CA MET A 1 3.17 -23.21 -12.28
C MET A 1 2.58 -24.19 -11.25
N GLU A 2 2.49 -25.49 -11.52
CA GLU A 2 2.03 -26.50 -10.55
C GLU A 2 2.81 -26.47 -9.24
N ARG A 3 4.17 -26.53 -9.32
CA ARG A 3 5.02 -26.40 -8.15
C ARG A 3 4.79 -25.07 -7.38
N ALA A 4 4.57 -23.98 -8.10
CA ALA A 4 4.27 -22.71 -7.46
C ALA A 4 2.94 -22.78 -6.69
N ALA A 5 1.92 -23.41 -7.25
CA ALA A 5 0.64 -23.63 -6.56
C ALA A 5 0.83 -24.46 -5.28
N GLU A 6 1.59 -25.56 -5.34
CA GLU A 6 1.91 -26.37 -4.17
C GLU A 6 2.63 -25.58 -3.09
N VAL A 7 3.69 -24.85 -3.47
CA VAL A 7 4.54 -24.08 -2.55
C VAL A 7 3.78 -22.96 -1.84
N TYR A 8 2.88 -22.29 -2.57
CA TYR A 8 2.07 -21.19 -2.03
C TYR A 8 0.74 -21.68 -1.41
N GLY A 9 0.39 -22.95 -1.55
CA GLY A 9 -0.84 -23.51 -1.03
C GLY A 9 -2.09 -23.06 -1.79
N ALA A 10 -1.93 -22.77 -3.09
CA ALA A 10 -2.99 -22.42 -4.03
C ALA A 10 -3.50 -23.66 -4.78
N ASP A 11 -4.72 -23.60 -5.31
CA ASP A 11 -5.21 -24.61 -6.25
C ASP A 11 -4.69 -24.38 -7.67
N GLN A 12 -4.47 -23.12 -8.02
CA GLN A 12 -3.89 -22.71 -9.29
C GLN A 12 -3.02 -21.46 -9.13
N THR A 13 -1.87 -21.46 -9.80
CA THR A 13 -0.97 -20.31 -9.87
C THR A 13 -0.65 -19.97 -11.32
N CYS A 14 -0.74 -18.68 -11.66
CA CYS A 14 -0.37 -18.13 -12.95
C CYS A 14 0.88 -17.25 -12.83
N TYR A 15 1.87 -17.45 -13.71
CA TYR A 15 3.02 -16.56 -13.82
C TYR A 15 2.65 -15.31 -14.60
N LEU A 16 3.06 -14.15 -14.08
CA LEU A 16 2.79 -12.85 -14.65
C LEU A 16 4.10 -12.22 -15.14
N VAL A 17 4.17 -11.98 -16.45
CA VAL A 17 5.34 -11.33 -17.09
C VAL A 17 5.10 -9.83 -17.34
N ASN A 18 3.90 -9.33 -17.01
CA ASN A 18 3.53 -7.91 -17.11
C ASN A 18 3.27 -7.29 -15.72
N GLY A 19 3.94 -7.80 -14.69
CA GLY A 19 3.84 -7.31 -13.31
C GLY A 19 2.53 -7.68 -12.61
N SER A 20 2.42 -7.32 -11.34
CA SER A 20 1.17 -7.46 -10.57
C SER A 20 0.01 -6.66 -11.16
N THR A 21 0.31 -5.58 -11.90
CA THR A 21 -0.71 -4.76 -12.57
C THR A 21 -1.63 -5.59 -13.46
N CYS A 22 -1.09 -6.46 -14.33
CA CYS A 22 -1.92 -7.32 -15.17
C CYS A 22 -2.71 -8.35 -14.34
N GLY A 23 -2.16 -8.82 -13.23
CA GLY A 23 -2.84 -9.71 -12.29
C GLY A 23 -4.04 -9.03 -11.62
N ILE A 24 -3.85 -7.81 -11.11
CA ILE A 24 -4.92 -7.01 -10.49
C ILE A 24 -6.02 -6.70 -11.50
N LEU A 25 -5.67 -6.23 -12.70
CA LEU A 25 -6.64 -5.99 -13.77
C LEU A 25 -7.44 -7.24 -14.10
N SER A 26 -6.76 -8.39 -14.22
CA SER A 26 -7.39 -9.67 -14.56
C SER A 26 -8.28 -10.18 -13.42
N ALA A 27 -7.84 -10.04 -12.18
CA ALA A 27 -8.63 -10.39 -11.00
C ALA A 27 -9.89 -9.53 -10.91
N VAL A 28 -9.78 -8.21 -11.03
CA VAL A 28 -10.92 -7.28 -10.96
C VAL A 28 -11.91 -7.57 -12.10
N CYS A 29 -11.45 -7.57 -13.35
CA CYS A 29 -12.33 -7.79 -14.51
C CYS A 29 -12.89 -9.22 -14.58
N GLY A 30 -12.12 -10.21 -14.11
CA GLY A 30 -12.53 -11.62 -14.06
C GLY A 30 -13.55 -11.91 -12.96
N SER A 31 -13.48 -11.16 -11.87
CA SER A 31 -14.33 -11.35 -10.69
C SER A 31 -15.63 -10.54 -10.69
N THR A 32 -15.80 -9.62 -11.66
CA THR A 32 -16.96 -8.73 -11.74
C THR A 32 -17.59 -8.72 -13.13
N ALA A 33 -18.90 -8.58 -13.21
CA ALA A 33 -19.57 -8.33 -14.47
C ALA A 33 -19.33 -6.90 -14.95
N TRP A 34 -19.48 -6.65 -16.25
CA TRP A 34 -19.47 -5.31 -16.82
C TRP A 34 -20.54 -4.42 -16.14
N GLY A 35 -20.14 -3.25 -15.69
CA GLY A 35 -21.05 -2.32 -14.99
C GLY A 35 -21.44 -2.76 -13.58
N GLY A 36 -20.77 -3.78 -13.02
CA GLY A 36 -21.04 -4.27 -11.67
C GLY A 36 -20.42 -3.39 -10.57
N LYS A 37 -20.55 -3.84 -9.30
CA LYS A 37 -19.97 -3.15 -8.14
C LYS A 37 -18.81 -3.93 -7.53
N LEU A 38 -17.77 -3.19 -7.15
CA LEU A 38 -16.59 -3.70 -6.45
C LEU A 38 -16.45 -3.00 -5.09
N LEU A 39 -16.50 -3.74 -3.98
CA LEU A 39 -16.07 -3.23 -2.69
C LEU A 39 -14.55 -3.25 -2.63
N MET A 40 -13.91 -2.08 -2.53
CA MET A 40 -12.46 -2.00 -2.54
C MET A 40 -11.90 -1.06 -1.47
N ALA A 41 -10.73 -1.41 -0.95
CA ALA A 41 -10.00 -0.54 -0.05
C ALA A 41 -9.56 0.75 -0.76
N ARG A 42 -9.79 1.92 -0.12
CA ARG A 42 -9.49 3.22 -0.74
C ARG A 42 -7.98 3.44 -0.97
N ASN A 43 -7.13 2.73 -0.22
CA ASN A 43 -5.67 2.72 -0.38
C ASN A 43 -5.14 1.71 -1.42
N CYS A 44 -5.98 1.21 -2.30
CA CYS A 44 -5.53 0.38 -3.41
C CYS A 44 -4.62 1.15 -4.36
N HIS A 45 -3.66 0.42 -4.94
CA HIS A 45 -2.81 0.95 -6.02
C HIS A 45 -3.67 1.33 -7.24
N LYS A 46 -3.23 2.33 -8.00
CA LYS A 46 -3.94 2.83 -9.20
C LYS A 46 -4.36 1.74 -10.20
N SER A 47 -3.68 0.58 -10.24
CA SER A 47 -4.09 -0.54 -11.10
C SER A 47 -5.48 -1.08 -10.79
N ALA A 48 -5.93 -1.06 -9.53
CA ALA A 48 -7.29 -1.42 -9.16
C ALA A 48 -8.32 -0.45 -9.75
N TYR A 49 -8.03 0.85 -9.69
CA TYR A 49 -8.85 1.90 -10.31
C TYR A 49 -8.89 1.79 -11.83
N HIS A 50 -7.78 1.40 -12.48
CA HIS A 50 -7.80 1.09 -13.91
C HIS A 50 -8.71 -0.10 -14.22
N GLY A 51 -8.80 -1.09 -13.32
CA GLY A 51 -9.77 -2.18 -13.43
C GLY A 51 -11.23 -1.71 -13.36
N LEU A 52 -11.53 -0.71 -12.51
CA LEU A 52 -12.85 -0.07 -12.47
C LEU A 52 -13.20 0.58 -13.83
N ILE A 53 -12.25 1.32 -14.39
CA ILE A 53 -12.43 1.99 -15.70
C ILE A 53 -12.64 0.97 -16.81
N LEU A 54 -11.77 -0.04 -16.91
CA LEU A 54 -11.80 -1.05 -17.95
C LEU A 54 -13.08 -1.90 -17.97
N ASN A 55 -13.67 -2.15 -16.80
CA ASN A 55 -14.87 -2.96 -16.67
C ASN A 55 -16.13 -2.15 -16.29
N HIS A 56 -16.05 -0.81 -16.39
CA HIS A 56 -17.13 0.15 -16.09
C HIS A 56 -17.75 -0.05 -14.70
N LEU A 57 -16.93 -0.37 -13.69
CA LEU A 57 -17.41 -0.71 -12.35
C LEU A 57 -17.73 0.53 -11.53
N GLU A 58 -18.75 0.39 -10.67
CA GLU A 58 -19.05 1.31 -9.59
C GLU A 58 -18.27 0.88 -8.33
N PRO A 59 -17.32 1.68 -7.83
CA PRO A 59 -16.62 1.35 -6.60
C PRO A 59 -17.48 1.64 -5.37
N VAL A 60 -17.42 0.75 -4.39
CA VAL A 60 -17.87 0.97 -3.02
C VAL A 60 -16.60 0.99 -2.17
N TYR A 61 -16.27 2.10 -1.54
CA TYR A 61 -15.03 2.22 -0.80
C TYR A 61 -15.16 1.76 0.65
N VAL A 62 -14.17 0.99 1.11
CA VAL A 62 -13.85 0.81 2.52
C VAL A 62 -12.53 1.54 2.82
N TYR A 63 -12.54 2.38 3.83
CA TYR A 63 -11.37 3.16 4.20
C TYR A 63 -10.55 2.40 5.23
N PRO A 64 -9.22 2.28 5.03
CA PRO A 64 -8.35 1.76 6.07
C PRO A 64 -8.39 2.71 7.27
N SER A 65 -8.18 2.19 8.45
CA SER A 65 -8.01 3.03 9.63
C SER A 65 -6.72 3.87 9.53
N TYR A 66 -6.65 4.94 10.33
CA TYR A 66 -5.45 5.76 10.43
C TYR A 66 -4.81 5.63 11.81
N LEU A 67 -3.50 5.45 11.84
CA LEU A 67 -2.69 5.33 13.04
C LEU A 67 -2.04 6.69 13.34
N GLU A 68 -2.71 7.53 14.16
CA GLU A 68 -2.29 8.91 14.45
C GLU A 68 -0.86 9.02 15.00
N GLY A 69 -0.45 8.11 15.88
CA GLY A 69 0.88 8.11 16.49
C GLY A 69 1.99 8.08 15.44
N PRO A 70 2.08 7.03 14.64
CA PRO A 70 3.08 6.92 13.57
C PRO A 70 2.75 7.76 12.33
N GLY A 71 1.51 8.18 12.12
CA GLY A 71 1.13 8.97 10.97
C GLY A 71 0.99 8.16 9.68
N ILE A 72 0.51 6.91 9.76
CA ILE A 72 0.41 5.98 8.64
C ILE A 72 -0.99 5.36 8.52
N SER A 73 -1.28 4.81 7.34
CA SER A 73 -2.48 4.00 7.13
C SER A 73 -2.38 2.67 7.89
N GLY A 74 -3.44 2.32 8.60
CA GLY A 74 -3.65 1.00 9.18
C GLY A 74 -4.24 0.02 8.17
N GLY A 75 -4.73 -1.11 8.65
CA GLY A 75 -5.44 -2.11 7.86
C GLY A 75 -6.93 -1.79 7.70
N VAL A 76 -7.58 -2.56 6.85
CA VAL A 76 -9.04 -2.60 6.73
C VAL A 76 -9.62 -3.47 7.85
N CYS A 77 -10.65 -2.97 8.53
CA CYS A 77 -11.32 -3.70 9.59
C CYS A 77 -12.41 -4.65 9.03
N PRO A 78 -12.44 -5.93 9.44
CA PRO A 78 -13.50 -6.85 9.03
C PRO A 78 -14.94 -6.36 9.32
N SER A 79 -15.12 -5.64 10.43
CA SER A 79 -16.41 -5.06 10.80
C SER A 79 -16.92 -4.04 9.80
N ASP A 80 -16.03 -3.25 9.17
CA ASP A 80 -16.42 -2.29 8.15
C ASP A 80 -16.83 -2.98 6.85
N VAL A 81 -16.09 -4.00 6.44
CA VAL A 81 -16.46 -4.84 5.29
C VAL A 81 -17.82 -5.48 5.52
N ARG A 82 -18.04 -6.14 6.68
CA ARG A 82 -19.32 -6.75 7.03
C ARG A 82 -20.45 -5.74 7.00
N ARG A 83 -20.29 -4.58 7.64
CA ARG A 83 -21.29 -3.51 7.68
C ARG A 83 -21.68 -3.06 6.27
N ILE A 84 -20.72 -2.87 5.36
CA ILE A 84 -21.01 -2.46 3.98
C ILE A 84 -21.77 -3.54 3.23
N LEU A 85 -21.35 -4.81 3.36
CA LEU A 85 -22.01 -5.94 2.71
C LEU A 85 -23.44 -6.16 3.25
N GLU A 86 -23.66 -5.99 4.55
CA GLU A 86 -25.00 -6.03 5.15
C GLU A 86 -25.91 -4.89 4.67
N GLN A 87 -25.35 -3.74 4.31
CA GLN A 87 -26.10 -2.60 3.75
C GLN A 87 -26.43 -2.79 2.28
N ASP A 88 -25.70 -3.63 1.55
CA ASP A 88 -26.00 -3.98 0.15
C ASP A 88 -27.18 -4.94 0.04
N LYS A 89 -28.40 -4.41 0.30
CA LYS A 89 -29.63 -5.20 0.28
C LYS A 89 -29.96 -5.82 -1.08
N LYS A 90 -29.44 -5.25 -2.15
CA LYS A 90 -29.66 -5.75 -3.51
C LYS A 90 -28.63 -6.79 -3.93
N ARG A 91 -27.58 -6.98 -3.14
CA ARG A 91 -26.46 -7.88 -3.44
C ARG A 91 -25.79 -7.56 -4.78
N GLU A 92 -25.52 -6.29 -5.00
CA GLU A 92 -24.87 -5.80 -6.22
C GLU A 92 -23.35 -5.88 -6.17
N ILE A 93 -22.76 -5.93 -4.96
CA ILE A 93 -21.31 -6.11 -4.76
C ILE A 93 -20.92 -7.53 -5.16
N GLN A 94 -19.95 -7.66 -6.07
CA GLN A 94 -19.57 -8.93 -6.69
C GLN A 94 -18.22 -9.48 -6.21
N ALA A 95 -17.34 -8.60 -5.72
CA ALA A 95 -16.07 -8.99 -5.13
C ALA A 95 -15.64 -7.96 -4.07
N VAL A 96 -14.74 -8.39 -3.18
CA VAL A 96 -14.03 -7.53 -2.22
C VAL A 96 -12.57 -7.48 -2.63
N LEU A 97 -11.96 -6.30 -2.69
CA LEU A 97 -10.53 -6.11 -2.97
C LEU A 97 -9.87 -5.30 -1.84
N VAL A 98 -8.86 -5.86 -1.20
CA VAL A 98 -8.07 -5.18 -0.16
C VAL A 98 -6.57 -5.30 -0.45
N VAL A 99 -5.78 -4.40 0.16
CA VAL A 99 -4.31 -4.43 0.12
C VAL A 99 -3.78 -4.90 1.47
N SER A 100 -2.99 -5.95 1.47
CA SER A 100 -2.33 -6.47 2.68
C SER A 100 -1.11 -7.32 2.30
N PRO A 101 0.11 -6.98 2.79
CA PRO A 101 0.47 -5.82 3.61
C PRO A 101 0.27 -4.47 2.90
N THR A 102 0.07 -3.40 3.67
CA THR A 102 0.18 -2.03 3.12
C THR A 102 1.63 -1.73 2.73
N TYR A 103 1.86 -0.57 2.13
CA TYR A 103 3.22 -0.17 1.75
C TYR A 103 4.14 -0.03 2.96
N GLU A 104 3.59 0.40 4.09
CA GLU A 104 4.30 0.53 5.36
C GLU A 104 4.47 -0.79 6.11
N GLY A 105 3.83 -1.85 5.65
CA GLY A 105 3.93 -3.19 6.23
C GLY A 105 2.77 -3.61 7.14
N VAL A 106 1.71 -2.81 7.26
CA VAL A 106 0.55 -3.19 8.08
C VAL A 106 -0.23 -4.32 7.44
N VAL A 107 -0.54 -5.34 8.21
CA VAL A 107 -1.34 -6.51 7.79
C VAL A 107 -2.75 -6.41 8.38
N SER A 108 -3.76 -6.56 7.52
CA SER A 108 -5.18 -6.62 7.89
C SER A 108 -5.57 -8.01 8.39
N ASP A 109 -6.63 -8.11 9.17
CA ASP A 109 -7.25 -9.40 9.50
C ASP A 109 -7.95 -10.00 8.28
N ILE A 110 -7.15 -10.62 7.41
CA ILE A 110 -7.65 -11.23 6.16
C ILE A 110 -8.64 -12.36 6.45
N ALA A 111 -8.45 -13.13 7.54
CA ALA A 111 -9.37 -14.19 7.89
C ALA A 111 -10.75 -13.65 8.27
N GLY A 112 -10.80 -12.55 9.04
CA GLY A 112 -12.05 -11.88 9.37
C GLY A 112 -12.73 -11.24 8.16
N ILE A 113 -11.94 -10.65 7.23
CA ILE A 113 -12.45 -10.08 5.98
C ILE A 113 -12.98 -11.18 5.05
N ALA A 114 -12.25 -12.29 4.90
CA ALA A 114 -12.68 -13.45 4.12
C ALA A 114 -14.00 -14.02 4.66
N ALA A 115 -14.10 -14.21 5.98
CA ALA A 115 -15.32 -14.68 6.59
C ALA A 115 -16.51 -13.74 6.30
N ALA A 116 -16.32 -12.41 6.41
CA ALA A 116 -17.36 -11.43 6.12
C ALA A 116 -17.79 -11.49 4.64
N ALA A 117 -16.87 -11.65 3.69
CA ALA A 117 -17.17 -11.78 2.27
C ALA A 117 -17.87 -13.11 1.95
N HIS A 118 -17.36 -14.22 2.48
CA HIS A 118 -17.89 -15.57 2.23
C HIS A 118 -19.30 -15.79 2.82
N GLU A 119 -19.65 -15.16 3.95
CA GLU A 119 -21.02 -15.15 4.48
C GLU A 119 -22.04 -14.61 3.46
N HIS A 120 -21.58 -13.78 2.51
CA HIS A 120 -22.41 -13.25 1.43
C HIS A 120 -22.23 -13.98 0.09
N GLY A 121 -21.37 -15.00 0.04
CA GLY A 121 -21.02 -15.74 -1.19
C GLY A 121 -20.15 -14.93 -2.15
N ILE A 122 -19.39 -13.96 -1.64
CA ILE A 122 -18.54 -13.03 -2.38
C ILE A 122 -17.06 -13.39 -2.19
N GLN A 123 -16.30 -13.42 -3.28
CA GLN A 123 -14.87 -13.71 -3.25
C GLN A 123 -14.03 -12.54 -2.70
N LEU A 124 -12.94 -12.89 -2.03
CA LEU A 124 -11.95 -11.93 -1.55
C LEU A 124 -10.70 -11.95 -2.44
N ILE A 125 -10.39 -10.80 -3.03
CA ILE A 125 -9.16 -10.53 -3.75
C ILE A 125 -8.21 -9.77 -2.83
N VAL A 126 -6.97 -10.23 -2.70
CA VAL A 126 -5.94 -9.52 -1.93
C VAL A 126 -4.79 -9.11 -2.84
N ASP A 127 -4.56 -7.79 -2.92
CA ASP A 127 -3.31 -7.25 -3.45
C ASP A 127 -2.22 -7.42 -2.39
N GLU A 128 -1.50 -8.52 -2.48
CA GLU A 128 -0.36 -8.88 -1.64
C GLU A 128 0.96 -8.65 -2.40
N ALA A 129 1.02 -7.60 -3.24
CA ALA A 129 2.20 -7.31 -4.06
C ALA A 129 3.48 -7.15 -3.24
N HIS A 130 3.37 -6.73 -1.98
CA HIS A 130 4.49 -6.58 -1.05
C HIS A 130 4.71 -7.78 -0.12
N GLY A 131 3.99 -8.88 -0.30
CA GLY A 131 4.00 -10.05 0.59
C GLY A 131 4.45 -11.37 -0.04
N ALA A 132 5.11 -11.36 -1.20
CA ALA A 132 5.52 -12.60 -1.89
C ALA A 132 6.47 -13.49 -1.06
N HIS A 133 7.15 -12.95 -0.07
CA HIS A 133 8.06 -13.66 0.84
C HIS A 133 7.34 -14.30 2.05
N LEU A 134 6.13 -13.87 2.38
CA LEU A 134 5.42 -14.29 3.59
C LEU A 134 5.24 -15.82 3.70
N PRO A 135 4.92 -16.56 2.61
CA PRO A 135 4.79 -18.03 2.69
C PRO A 135 6.07 -18.77 3.10
N PHE A 136 7.21 -18.08 3.03
CA PHE A 136 8.51 -18.66 3.36
C PHE A 136 9.04 -18.18 4.72
N GLY A 137 8.45 -17.14 5.30
CA GLY A 137 8.89 -16.50 6.54
C GLY A 137 8.53 -17.31 7.78
N GLY A 138 7.23 -17.50 7.99
CA GLY A 138 6.69 -18.16 9.20
C GLY A 138 6.65 -17.23 10.44
N LYS A 139 5.67 -17.48 11.31
CA LYS A 139 5.49 -16.71 12.55
C LYS A 139 6.69 -16.85 13.50
N GLU A 140 7.33 -18.02 13.50
CA GLU A 140 8.51 -18.30 14.30
C GLU A 140 9.73 -17.44 13.92
N ASN A 141 9.73 -16.86 12.74
CA ASN A 141 10.75 -15.94 12.26
C ASN A 141 10.27 -14.47 12.21
N GLY A 142 9.11 -14.18 12.84
CA GLY A 142 8.55 -12.84 12.95
C GLY A 142 7.73 -12.35 11.74
N PHE A 143 7.44 -13.22 10.75
CA PHE A 143 6.64 -12.84 9.59
C PHE A 143 5.16 -13.20 9.75
N PRO A 144 4.23 -12.35 9.25
CA PRO A 144 2.81 -12.64 9.31
C PRO A 144 2.41 -13.78 8.35
N GLU A 145 1.21 -14.31 8.54
CA GLU A 145 0.63 -15.31 7.64
C GLU A 145 0.26 -14.71 6.29
N PRO A 146 0.50 -15.44 5.18
CA PRO A 146 0.11 -15.00 3.84
C PRO A 146 -1.41 -15.06 3.64
N ALA A 147 -1.96 -14.19 2.81
CA ALA A 147 -3.39 -14.05 2.59
C ALA A 147 -4.10 -15.34 2.14
N LEU A 148 -3.44 -16.17 1.32
CA LEU A 148 -3.99 -17.47 0.88
C LEU A 148 -4.27 -18.43 2.04
N SER A 149 -3.43 -18.45 3.08
CA SER A 149 -3.65 -19.30 4.27
C SER A 149 -4.76 -18.76 5.16
N MET A 150 -5.05 -17.46 5.05
CA MET A 150 -6.06 -16.74 5.79
C MET A 150 -7.44 -16.72 5.09
N GLY A 151 -7.59 -17.40 3.95
CA GLY A 151 -8.88 -17.57 3.29
C GLY A 151 -9.15 -16.64 2.11
N ALA A 152 -8.15 -15.92 1.61
CA ALA A 152 -8.29 -15.17 0.36
C ALA A 152 -8.48 -16.13 -0.83
N ASP A 153 -9.37 -15.77 -1.77
CA ASP A 153 -9.70 -16.57 -2.94
C ASP A 153 -8.77 -16.27 -4.13
N VAL A 154 -8.37 -14.99 -4.27
CA VAL A 154 -7.45 -14.54 -5.31
C VAL A 154 -6.38 -13.66 -4.68
N VAL A 155 -5.12 -14.00 -4.90
CA VAL A 155 -3.98 -13.25 -4.33
C VAL A 155 -2.99 -12.91 -5.43
N ILE A 156 -2.55 -11.65 -5.47
CA ILE A 156 -1.56 -11.17 -6.44
C ILE A 156 -0.30 -10.76 -5.69
N GLN A 157 0.85 -11.31 -6.08
CA GLN A 157 2.14 -11.06 -5.42
C GLN A 157 3.21 -10.66 -6.44
N SER A 158 3.98 -9.60 -6.15
CA SER A 158 5.15 -9.20 -6.95
C SER A 158 6.39 -9.90 -6.44
N LEU A 159 6.91 -10.86 -7.21
CA LEU A 159 8.13 -11.58 -6.80
C LEU A 159 9.33 -10.63 -6.74
N HIS A 160 9.43 -9.71 -7.70
CA HIS A 160 10.56 -8.78 -7.81
C HIS A 160 10.69 -7.76 -6.67
N LYS A 161 9.64 -7.56 -5.85
CA LYS A 161 9.69 -6.58 -4.74
C LYS A 161 10.37 -7.13 -3.49
N THR A 162 10.12 -8.39 -3.19
CA THR A 162 10.53 -8.97 -1.90
C THR A 162 11.30 -10.29 -2.02
N LEU A 163 11.44 -10.82 -3.23
CA LEU A 163 12.16 -12.06 -3.53
C LEU A 163 13.20 -11.82 -4.64
N PRO A 164 14.24 -12.69 -4.74
CA PRO A 164 15.30 -12.56 -5.75
C PRO A 164 14.80 -12.91 -7.15
N CYS A 165 14.02 -12.02 -7.75
CA CYS A 165 13.49 -12.18 -9.09
C CYS A 165 13.61 -10.87 -9.89
N PHE A 166 13.55 -10.97 -11.22
CA PHE A 166 13.66 -9.78 -12.07
C PHE A 166 12.44 -8.88 -11.94
N THR A 167 12.65 -7.57 -12.07
CA THR A 167 11.58 -6.57 -12.18
C THR A 167 10.54 -7.01 -13.20
N GLN A 168 9.28 -6.72 -12.95
CA GLN A 168 8.12 -7.10 -13.78
C GLN A 168 7.59 -8.53 -13.52
N THR A 169 8.30 -9.37 -12.77
CA THR A 169 7.83 -10.72 -12.43
C THR A 169 6.85 -10.70 -11.27
N ALA A 170 5.73 -11.41 -11.42
CA ALA A 170 4.71 -11.54 -10.40
C ALA A 170 3.96 -12.87 -10.55
N VAL A 171 3.10 -13.18 -9.58
CA VAL A 171 2.22 -14.36 -9.60
C VAL A 171 0.80 -13.97 -9.21
N LEU A 172 -0.17 -14.71 -9.76
CA LEU A 172 -1.55 -14.67 -9.34
C LEU A 172 -1.93 -16.08 -8.88
N HIS A 173 -2.46 -16.17 -7.68
CA HIS A 173 -2.91 -17.41 -7.05
C HIS A 173 -4.43 -17.41 -6.95
N MET A 174 -5.04 -18.56 -7.15
CA MET A 174 -6.47 -18.79 -6.97
C MET A 174 -6.68 -20.00 -6.08
N LYS A 175 -7.63 -19.91 -5.14
CA LYS A 175 -7.96 -20.94 -4.18
C LYS A 175 -9.47 -20.99 -3.89
N GLY A 176 -10.00 -22.17 -3.61
CA GLY A 176 -11.43 -22.34 -3.34
C GLY A 176 -12.30 -22.26 -4.59
N ASP A 177 -13.61 -22.21 -4.39
CA ASP A 177 -14.60 -22.34 -5.48
C ASP A 177 -15.31 -21.03 -5.82
N LEU A 178 -15.03 -19.92 -5.10
CA LEU A 178 -15.68 -18.63 -5.34
C LEU A 178 -15.08 -17.88 -6.52
N ALA A 179 -13.77 -18.07 -6.80
CA ALA A 179 -13.10 -17.42 -7.91
C ALA A 179 -13.43 -18.11 -9.25
N ASP A 180 -13.95 -17.34 -10.21
CA ASP A 180 -14.12 -17.80 -11.60
C ASP A 180 -12.76 -17.86 -12.31
N ARG A 181 -12.08 -18.99 -12.15
CA ARG A 181 -10.71 -19.22 -12.66
C ARG A 181 -10.64 -19.09 -14.18
N GLU A 182 -11.64 -19.59 -14.90
CA GLU A 182 -11.66 -19.52 -16.37
C GLU A 182 -11.74 -18.08 -16.84
N ARG A 183 -12.59 -17.29 -16.21
CA ARG A 183 -12.79 -15.90 -16.55
C ARG A 183 -11.56 -15.06 -16.20
N ILE A 184 -10.95 -15.26 -15.01
CA ILE A 184 -9.70 -14.59 -14.63
C ILE A 184 -8.58 -14.95 -15.61
N CYS A 185 -8.40 -16.23 -15.94
CA CYS A 185 -7.40 -16.66 -16.93
C CYS A 185 -7.64 -16.09 -18.33
N ARG A 186 -8.91 -15.90 -18.72
CA ARG A 186 -9.26 -15.25 -20.00
C ARG A 186 -8.76 -13.80 -20.03
N TYR A 187 -8.98 -13.04 -18.96
CA TYR A 187 -8.46 -11.67 -18.84
C TYR A 187 -6.93 -11.64 -18.74
N LEU A 188 -6.29 -12.60 -18.07
CA LEU A 188 -4.84 -12.75 -18.11
C LEU A 188 -4.32 -12.91 -19.55
N GLY A 189 -5.00 -13.68 -20.38
CA GLY A 189 -4.67 -13.82 -21.80
C GLY A 189 -4.84 -12.53 -22.60
N MET A 190 -5.69 -11.59 -22.17
CA MET A 190 -5.87 -10.29 -22.81
C MET A 190 -4.85 -9.25 -22.34
N PHE A 191 -4.50 -9.26 -21.05
CA PHE A 191 -3.65 -8.22 -20.45
C PHE A 191 -2.16 -8.58 -20.41
N GLN A 192 -1.80 -9.81 -20.72
CA GLN A 192 -0.41 -10.23 -20.86
C GLN A 192 0.00 -10.31 -22.34
N SER A 193 1.30 -10.17 -22.57
CA SER A 193 1.90 -10.38 -23.89
C SER A 193 1.65 -11.80 -24.38
N SER A 194 1.24 -11.96 -25.65
CA SER A 194 1.16 -13.26 -26.33
C SER A 194 2.54 -13.89 -26.58
N SER A 195 3.61 -13.10 -26.44
CA SER A 195 5.00 -13.54 -26.55
C SER A 195 5.72 -13.32 -25.20
N PRO A 196 5.45 -14.17 -24.18
CA PRO A 196 6.00 -13.98 -22.85
C PRO A 196 7.52 -14.17 -22.86
N SER A 197 8.23 -13.38 -22.05
CA SER A 197 9.66 -13.52 -21.85
C SER A 197 9.98 -14.85 -21.15
N TYR A 198 10.62 -15.78 -21.83
CA TYR A 198 11.10 -17.02 -21.22
C TYR A 198 12.17 -16.77 -20.15
N VAL A 199 12.91 -15.65 -20.23
CA VAL A 199 13.87 -15.24 -19.18
C VAL A 199 13.12 -14.95 -17.88
N PHE A 200 12.01 -14.22 -17.95
CA PHE A 200 11.18 -13.96 -16.75
C PHE A 200 10.54 -15.23 -16.22
N MET A 201 10.02 -16.08 -17.10
CA MET A 201 9.43 -17.36 -16.68
C MET A 201 10.46 -18.27 -16.00
N ALA A 202 11.67 -18.37 -16.56
CA ALA A 202 12.75 -19.14 -15.94
C ALA A 202 13.21 -18.53 -14.61
N ALA A 203 13.28 -17.20 -14.51
CA ALA A 203 13.63 -16.53 -13.28
C ALA A 203 12.60 -16.77 -12.17
N MET A 204 11.30 -16.69 -12.49
CA MET A 204 10.23 -17.02 -11.54
C MET A 204 10.32 -18.47 -11.05
N GLU A 205 10.51 -19.41 -11.97
CA GLU A 205 10.67 -20.83 -11.64
C GLU A 205 11.89 -21.07 -10.74
N GLN A 206 13.03 -20.44 -11.04
CA GLN A 206 14.25 -20.57 -10.21
C GLN A 206 14.08 -19.91 -8.85
N CYS A 207 13.45 -18.75 -8.79
CA CYS A 207 13.16 -18.05 -7.54
C CYS A 207 12.30 -18.91 -6.62
N ILE A 208 11.20 -19.49 -7.13
CA ILE A 208 10.30 -20.34 -6.34
C ILE A 208 11.01 -21.62 -5.87
N ARG A 209 11.83 -22.24 -6.74
CA ARG A 209 12.63 -23.40 -6.36
C ARG A 209 13.65 -23.09 -5.26
N PHE A 210 14.32 -21.94 -5.37
CA PHE A 210 15.26 -21.48 -4.35
C PHE A 210 14.51 -21.26 -3.02
N MET A 211 13.40 -20.54 -3.05
CA MET A 211 12.64 -20.21 -1.84
C MET A 211 12.02 -21.44 -1.16
N ASP A 212 11.61 -22.45 -1.93
CA ASP A 212 11.10 -23.74 -1.40
C ASP A 212 12.21 -24.63 -0.82
N GLY A 213 13.47 -24.37 -1.16
CA GLY A 213 14.65 -25.10 -0.67
C GLY A 213 15.47 -24.26 0.31
N ASP A 214 16.65 -23.84 -0.15
CA ASP A 214 17.62 -23.06 0.65
C ASP A 214 17.04 -21.72 1.15
N GLY A 215 16.13 -21.14 0.39
CA GLY A 215 15.48 -19.87 0.73
C GLY A 215 14.76 -19.88 2.08
N ARG A 216 14.19 -21.01 2.53
CA ARG A 216 13.57 -21.11 3.87
C ARG A 216 14.60 -20.91 4.99
N ARG A 217 15.81 -21.46 4.82
CA ARG A 217 16.90 -21.23 5.78
C ARG A 217 17.36 -19.77 5.78
N GLU A 218 17.46 -19.19 4.59
CA GLU A 218 17.82 -17.78 4.43
C GLU A 218 16.76 -16.85 5.02
N MET A 219 15.47 -17.18 4.89
CA MET A 219 14.37 -16.44 5.54
C MET A 219 14.48 -16.49 7.07
N ALA A 220 14.80 -17.63 7.66
CA ALA A 220 15.01 -17.73 9.10
C ALA A 220 16.23 -16.88 9.58
N ALA A 221 17.32 -16.86 8.79
CA ALA A 221 18.46 -16.00 9.07
C ALA A 221 18.12 -14.51 8.89
N TYR A 222 17.31 -14.18 7.89
CA TYR A 222 16.84 -12.84 7.62
C TYR A 222 15.95 -12.31 8.76
N GLY A 223 15.00 -13.09 9.26
CA GLY A 223 14.19 -12.73 10.42
C GLY A 223 15.05 -12.36 11.64
N LYS A 224 16.09 -13.14 11.94
CA LYS A 224 17.05 -12.83 13.02
C LYS A 224 17.84 -11.55 12.78
N ARG A 225 18.24 -11.26 11.52
CA ARG A 225 18.92 -10.00 11.18
C ARG A 225 18.01 -8.80 11.42
N LEU A 226 16.73 -8.90 11.05
CA LEU A 226 15.74 -7.84 11.28
C LEU A 226 15.47 -7.66 12.78
N GLU A 227 15.24 -8.73 13.53
CA GLU A 227 15.05 -8.68 14.98
C GLU A 227 16.23 -7.96 15.66
N ARG A 228 17.46 -8.33 15.30
CA ARG A 228 18.66 -7.67 15.80
C ARG A 228 18.68 -6.19 15.46
N PHE A 229 18.42 -5.84 14.19
CA PHE A 229 18.39 -4.44 13.75
C PHE A 229 17.39 -3.62 14.57
N PHE A 230 16.14 -4.08 14.73
CA PHE A 230 15.13 -3.36 15.53
C PHE A 230 15.56 -3.19 16.99
N GLN A 231 16.22 -4.17 17.58
CA GLN A 231 16.74 -4.05 18.95
C GLN A 231 17.85 -2.99 19.05
N GLN A 232 18.71 -2.86 18.05
CA GLN A 232 19.81 -1.90 18.05
C GLN A 232 19.37 -0.45 17.86
N VAL A 233 18.25 -0.21 17.12
CA VAL A 233 17.77 1.15 16.81
C VAL A 233 16.64 1.63 17.72
N LYS A 234 16.17 0.83 18.68
CA LYS A 234 15.02 1.17 19.55
C LYS A 234 15.23 2.39 20.45
N ASP A 235 16.49 2.69 20.78
CA ASP A 235 16.88 3.75 21.73
C ASP A 235 17.29 5.06 21.03
N LEU A 236 17.06 5.20 19.73
CA LEU A 236 17.21 6.46 19.00
C LEU A 236 16.36 7.56 19.67
N ARG A 237 16.92 8.76 19.82
CA ARG A 237 16.30 9.87 20.57
C ARG A 237 15.35 10.69 19.69
N ASN A 238 15.80 11.06 18.52
CA ASN A 238 15.17 12.00 17.60
C ASN A 238 14.44 11.26 16.47
N LEU A 239 15.14 10.44 15.72
CA LEU A 239 14.53 9.52 14.76
C LEU A 239 13.81 8.37 15.48
N LYS A 240 12.72 7.89 14.92
CA LYS A 240 11.98 6.74 15.44
C LYS A 240 11.80 5.68 14.38
N VAL A 241 12.43 4.53 14.54
CA VAL A 241 12.03 3.34 13.82
C VAL A 241 10.76 2.79 14.46
N LEU A 242 9.71 2.53 13.68
CA LEU A 242 8.43 2.13 14.25
C LEU A 242 8.55 0.82 15.04
N ASP A 243 8.10 0.88 16.29
CA ASP A 243 7.97 -0.26 17.18
C ASP A 243 6.57 -0.88 17.00
N TRP A 244 6.50 -1.85 16.09
CA TRP A 244 5.24 -2.47 15.72
C TRP A 244 4.55 -3.20 16.87
N GLU A 245 5.30 -3.78 17.80
CA GLU A 245 4.73 -4.47 18.98
C GLU A 245 3.93 -3.48 19.81
N LYS A 246 4.51 -2.31 20.11
CA LYS A 246 3.80 -1.26 20.85
C LYS A 246 2.61 -0.68 20.06
N ILE A 247 2.72 -0.57 18.75
CA ILE A 247 1.63 -0.07 17.89
C ILE A 247 0.45 -1.04 17.96
N VAL A 248 0.69 -2.34 17.82
CA VAL A 248 -0.34 -3.38 17.91
C VAL A 248 -0.96 -3.41 19.30
N GLU A 249 -0.16 -3.41 20.35
CA GLU A 249 -0.65 -3.36 21.75
C GLU A 249 -1.53 -2.13 21.99
N ALA A 250 -1.13 -0.97 21.49
CA ALA A 250 -1.91 0.26 21.60
C ALA A 250 -3.23 0.20 20.84
N ASP A 251 -3.24 -0.34 19.60
CA ASP A 251 -4.47 -0.52 18.82
C ASP A 251 -5.44 -1.49 19.50
N HIS A 252 -4.94 -2.63 19.95
CA HIS A 252 -5.73 -3.63 20.68
C HIS A 252 -6.28 -3.09 22.01
N SER A 253 -5.47 -2.33 22.75
CA SER A 253 -5.89 -1.74 24.02
C SER A 253 -6.97 -0.67 23.86
N ARG A 254 -6.85 0.19 22.85
CA ARG A 254 -7.87 1.20 22.53
C ARG A 254 -9.21 0.59 22.16
N LYS A 255 -9.18 -0.61 21.58
CA LYS A 255 -10.37 -1.34 21.07
C LYS A 255 -10.79 -2.47 22.03
N ALA A 256 -10.19 -2.56 23.20
CA ALA A 256 -10.61 -3.50 24.24
C ALA A 256 -12.08 -3.21 24.63
N GLY A 257 -12.95 -4.19 24.38
CA GLY A 257 -14.41 -4.04 24.57
C GLY A 257 -15.19 -3.53 23.36
N ALA A 258 -14.53 -3.20 22.24
CA ALA A 258 -15.21 -2.93 20.97
C ALA A 258 -15.75 -4.21 20.33
N ALA A 259 -16.61 -4.06 19.33
CA ALA A 259 -17.15 -5.19 18.57
C ALA A 259 -16.04 -6.02 17.93
N PRO A 260 -16.19 -7.34 17.76
CA PRO A 260 -15.23 -8.18 17.04
C PRO A 260 -14.92 -7.63 15.64
N GLY A 261 -13.67 -7.71 15.20
CA GLY A 261 -13.25 -7.30 13.86
C GLY A 261 -12.99 -5.79 13.70
N THR A 262 -12.81 -5.05 14.80
CA THR A 262 -12.49 -3.61 14.77
C THR A 262 -10.99 -3.30 14.83
N ILE A 263 -10.13 -4.33 14.88
CA ILE A 263 -8.66 -4.17 14.94
C ILE A 263 -8.14 -3.63 13.62
N SER A 264 -7.34 -2.57 13.68
CA SER A 264 -6.74 -1.91 12.51
C SER A 264 -5.37 -2.47 12.14
N VAL A 265 -4.64 -3.04 13.10
CA VAL A 265 -3.33 -3.65 12.90
C VAL A 265 -3.41 -5.07 13.41
N TYR A 266 -3.68 -6.01 12.51
CA TYR A 266 -3.70 -7.44 12.84
C TYR A 266 -2.28 -8.00 13.00
N GLY A 267 -1.37 -7.51 12.19
CA GLY A 267 0.04 -7.85 12.21
C GLY A 267 0.86 -6.86 11.37
N TRP A 268 2.12 -7.15 11.24
CA TRP A 268 3.03 -6.34 10.43
C TRP A 268 4.08 -7.20 9.71
N ASP A 269 4.60 -6.67 8.63
CA ASP A 269 5.72 -7.23 7.86
C ASP A 269 7.02 -6.55 8.28
N PRO A 270 7.93 -7.23 8.99
CA PRO A 270 9.18 -6.65 9.48
C PRO A 270 10.16 -6.30 8.36
N SER A 271 9.93 -6.73 7.13
CA SER A 271 10.74 -6.35 5.97
C SER A 271 10.60 -4.87 5.62
N LYS A 272 9.58 -4.18 6.15
CA LYS A 272 9.32 -2.76 5.97
C LYS A 272 9.84 -1.98 7.18
N ILE A 273 10.99 -1.33 7.01
CA ILE A 273 11.61 -0.51 8.05
C ILE A 273 11.10 0.92 7.87
N VAL A 274 10.13 1.31 8.68
CA VAL A 274 9.57 2.66 8.67
C VAL A 274 10.32 3.53 9.66
N ILE A 275 10.98 4.59 9.16
CA ILE A 275 11.81 5.51 9.95
C ILE A 275 11.10 6.86 9.97
N SER A 276 10.50 7.21 11.09
CA SER A 276 9.80 8.47 11.30
C SER A 276 10.77 9.59 11.65
N CYS A 277 10.59 10.73 10.97
CA CYS A 277 11.22 12.01 11.27
C CYS A 277 10.19 13.05 11.75
N LYS A 278 9.04 12.59 12.24
CA LYS A 278 7.96 13.45 12.76
C LYS A 278 8.47 14.31 13.92
N ARG A 279 8.29 15.65 13.81
CA ARG A 279 8.77 16.65 14.79
C ARG A 279 10.29 16.71 14.94
N VAL A 280 11.04 16.20 13.97
CA VAL A 280 12.50 16.28 13.96
C VAL A 280 12.95 17.52 13.23
N TRP A 281 13.99 18.16 13.75
CA TRP A 281 14.60 19.36 13.20
C TRP A 281 16.09 19.16 12.96
N PHE A 282 16.61 19.82 11.95
CA PHE A 282 18.02 19.83 11.63
C PHE A 282 18.50 21.26 11.31
N LYS A 283 19.80 21.48 11.34
CA LYS A 283 20.41 22.72 10.89
C LYS A 283 20.84 22.55 9.43
N ASN A 284 20.33 23.42 8.56
CA ASN A 284 20.74 23.44 7.17
C ASN A 284 22.19 23.99 7.02
N VAL A 285 22.71 24.00 5.80
CA VAL A 285 24.06 24.48 5.49
C VAL A 285 24.28 25.95 5.94
N SER A 286 23.22 26.76 5.98
CA SER A 286 23.25 28.14 6.48
C SER A 286 23.18 28.25 8.01
N GLY A 287 23.04 27.12 8.72
CA GLY A 287 22.89 27.09 10.18
C GLY A 287 21.46 27.38 10.67
N GLU A 288 20.49 27.51 9.77
CA GLU A 288 19.10 27.76 10.11
C GLU A 288 18.42 26.44 10.50
N ARG A 289 17.56 26.51 11.54
CA ARG A 289 16.78 25.35 12.00
C ARG A 289 15.60 25.12 11.06
N GLN A 290 15.53 23.93 10.46
CA GLN A 290 14.46 23.49 9.57
C GLN A 290 13.85 22.18 10.06
N ARG A 291 12.55 21.98 9.79
CA ARG A 291 11.88 20.69 10.01
C ARG A 291 12.42 19.66 9.01
N LEU A 292 12.77 18.48 9.51
CA LEU A 292 13.23 17.37 8.67
C LEU A 292 12.02 16.71 8.03
N SER A 293 11.94 16.76 6.70
CA SER A 293 10.96 15.99 5.92
C SER A 293 11.52 14.59 5.59
N GLY A 294 10.65 13.66 5.27
CA GLY A 294 11.08 12.33 4.78
C GLY A 294 11.90 12.45 3.49
N GLU A 295 11.57 13.38 2.59
CA GLU A 295 12.36 13.64 1.38
C GLU A 295 13.78 14.09 1.73
N ALA A 296 13.91 15.04 2.66
CA ALA A 296 15.23 15.51 3.12
C ALA A 296 16.02 14.37 3.80
N LEU A 297 15.35 13.55 4.63
CA LEU A 297 15.98 12.38 5.26
C LEU A 297 16.43 11.36 4.22
N GLY A 298 15.60 11.06 3.24
CA GLY A 298 15.93 10.14 2.14
C GLY A 298 17.14 10.63 1.33
N ASN A 299 17.18 11.93 1.02
CA ASN A 299 18.32 12.52 0.32
C ASN A 299 19.62 12.46 1.15
N ILE A 300 19.56 12.73 2.46
CA ILE A 300 20.73 12.58 3.35
C ILE A 300 21.21 11.13 3.38
N LEU A 301 20.30 10.17 3.49
CA LEU A 301 20.66 8.73 3.50
C LEU A 301 21.30 8.32 2.17
N ARG A 302 20.76 8.79 1.05
CA ARG A 302 21.28 8.50 -0.30
C ARG A 302 22.66 9.12 -0.53
N GLU A 303 22.80 10.42 -0.30
CA GLU A 303 24.01 11.17 -0.68
C GLU A 303 25.18 10.91 0.27
N ARG A 304 24.91 10.88 1.59
CA ARG A 304 25.97 10.76 2.60
C ARG A 304 26.29 9.31 2.96
N TYR A 305 25.29 8.41 2.94
CA TYR A 305 25.47 7.02 3.39
C TYR A 305 25.31 5.99 2.28
N HIS A 306 24.96 6.42 1.07
CA HIS A 306 24.69 5.54 -0.09
C HIS A 306 23.64 4.47 0.22
N LEU A 307 22.58 4.89 0.91
CA LEU A 307 21.41 4.08 1.28
C LEU A 307 20.19 4.62 0.54
N GLU A 308 19.67 3.86 -0.39
CA GLU A 308 18.45 4.20 -1.13
C GLU A 308 17.23 3.71 -0.38
N MET A 309 16.28 4.61 -0.12
CA MET A 309 15.01 4.27 0.51
C MET A 309 13.96 3.98 -0.57
N GLU A 310 13.06 3.05 -0.30
CA GLU A 310 11.98 2.69 -1.21
C GLU A 310 10.99 3.83 -1.40
N MET A 311 10.69 4.56 -0.33
CA MET A 311 9.71 5.65 -0.35
C MET A 311 10.09 6.72 0.66
N CYS A 312 9.88 7.98 0.26
CA CYS A 312 9.92 9.14 1.12
C CYS A 312 8.49 9.70 1.24
N ALA A 313 7.96 9.72 2.45
CA ALA A 313 6.69 10.36 2.79
C ALA A 313 6.96 11.70 3.51
N PRO A 314 5.96 12.54 3.78
CA PRO A 314 6.20 13.83 4.43
C PRO A 314 6.94 13.73 5.77
N GLU A 315 6.65 12.71 6.58
CA GLU A 315 7.15 12.59 7.94
C GLU A 315 7.91 11.28 8.22
N TYR A 316 8.17 10.46 7.20
CA TYR A 316 8.91 9.21 7.35
C TYR A 316 9.54 8.76 6.02
N VAL A 317 10.46 7.84 6.11
CA VAL A 317 10.97 7.07 4.97
C VAL A 317 10.76 5.59 5.20
N ILE A 318 10.67 4.82 4.12
CA ILE A 318 10.56 3.36 4.18
C ILE A 318 11.80 2.73 3.56
N GLY A 319 12.52 1.93 4.35
CA GLY A 319 13.47 0.96 3.84
C GLY A 319 12.74 -0.36 3.54
N MET A 320 12.72 -0.79 2.29
CA MET A 320 12.21 -2.10 1.92
C MET A 320 13.39 -3.07 1.83
N THR A 321 13.36 -4.10 2.65
CA THR A 321 14.39 -5.13 2.70
C THR A 321 13.86 -6.47 2.20
N SER A 322 14.76 -7.38 1.89
CA SER A 322 14.46 -8.71 1.36
C SER A 322 15.37 -9.78 1.98
N VAL A 323 15.06 -11.02 1.70
CA VAL A 323 15.90 -12.17 2.11
C VAL A 323 17.35 -12.06 1.62
N MET A 324 17.60 -11.28 0.55
CA MET A 324 18.93 -11.09 -0.04
C MET A 324 19.74 -9.96 0.59
N ASP A 325 19.12 -9.16 1.47
CA ASP A 325 19.85 -8.10 2.18
C ASP A 325 20.81 -8.69 3.20
N THR A 326 22.06 -8.23 3.12
CA THR A 326 23.14 -8.72 3.95
C THR A 326 23.14 -8.10 5.34
N GLU A 327 23.82 -8.75 6.27
CA GLU A 327 24.05 -8.17 7.59
C GLU A 327 24.81 -6.84 7.50
N GLU A 328 25.77 -6.72 6.58
CA GLU A 328 26.51 -5.48 6.33
C GLU A 328 25.59 -4.33 5.91
N GLY A 329 24.59 -4.61 5.05
CA GLY A 329 23.60 -3.61 4.62
C GLY A 329 22.81 -3.04 5.80
N LEU A 330 22.29 -3.91 6.68
CA LEU A 330 21.57 -3.49 7.88
C LEU A 330 22.48 -2.77 8.89
N LEU A 331 23.73 -3.22 9.06
CA LEU A 331 24.71 -2.52 9.91
C LEU A 331 25.03 -1.10 9.39
N ARG A 332 25.10 -0.91 8.08
CA ARG A 332 25.29 0.42 7.48
C ARG A 332 24.10 1.34 7.76
N LEU A 333 22.88 0.81 7.67
CA LEU A 333 21.67 1.57 8.00
C LEU A 333 21.65 1.92 9.50
N GLU A 334 21.89 0.95 10.36
CA GLU A 334 22.01 1.14 11.81
C GLU A 334 23.00 2.28 12.16
N LYS A 335 24.21 2.20 11.61
CA LYS A 335 25.27 3.21 11.82
C LYS A 335 24.81 4.60 11.32
N ALA A 336 24.23 4.67 10.13
CA ALA A 336 23.75 5.92 9.55
C ALA A 336 22.67 6.56 10.45
N LEU A 337 21.73 5.76 10.96
CA LEU A 337 20.68 6.27 11.84
C LEU A 337 21.24 6.80 13.15
N TRP A 338 22.20 6.11 13.79
CA TRP A 338 22.84 6.56 15.02
C TRP A 338 23.66 7.84 14.83
N GLU A 339 24.41 7.96 13.72
CA GLU A 339 25.17 9.17 13.41
C GLU A 339 24.24 10.37 13.16
N LEU A 340 23.18 10.18 12.38
CA LEU A 340 22.20 11.22 12.11
C LEU A 340 21.45 11.64 13.38
N ASP A 341 21.03 10.69 14.21
CA ASP A 341 20.27 10.98 15.43
C ASP A 341 21.01 11.91 16.39
N GLN A 342 22.35 11.87 16.40
CA GLN A 342 23.18 12.79 17.20
C GLN A 342 23.22 14.22 16.66
N GLU A 343 22.97 14.41 15.37
CA GLU A 343 22.99 15.72 14.68
C GLU A 343 21.60 16.40 14.70
N LEU A 344 20.56 15.68 15.13
CA LEU A 344 19.17 16.10 15.07
C LEU A 344 18.63 16.55 16.44
N ASP A 345 17.59 17.36 16.40
CA ASP A 345 16.84 17.82 17.56
C ASP A 345 15.34 17.48 17.41
N THR A 346 14.67 17.19 18.54
CA THR A 346 13.21 16.99 18.56
C THR A 346 12.53 18.08 19.38
N GLU A 347 11.34 18.54 18.95
CA GLU A 347 10.53 19.45 19.77
C GLU A 347 9.92 18.71 20.96
N PRO A 348 9.97 19.32 22.17
CA PRO A 348 9.25 18.78 23.34
C PRO A 348 7.73 18.73 23.09
N GLU A 349 7.05 17.67 23.53
CA GLU A 349 5.59 17.51 23.38
C GLU A 349 4.76 18.65 23.98
N SER A 350 5.31 19.39 24.95
CA SER A 350 4.62 20.48 25.66
C SER A 350 4.39 21.76 24.81
N VAL A 351 5.00 21.89 23.64
CA VAL A 351 4.90 23.11 22.81
C VAL A 351 3.77 23.05 21.80
N SER A 352 3.14 21.88 21.58
CA SER A 352 2.09 21.69 20.56
C SER A 352 0.75 22.38 20.82
N GLY A 353 0.62 23.11 21.93
CA GLY A 353 -0.62 23.82 22.33
C GLY A 353 -0.69 25.31 22.00
N ARG A 354 0.37 25.95 21.51
CA ARG A 354 0.45 27.43 21.45
C ARG A 354 1.31 28.04 20.36
N THR A 355 1.43 27.51 19.20
CA THR A 355 2.01 28.27 18.10
C THR A 355 1.08 28.27 16.89
N GLY A 356 0.43 29.34 16.78
CA GLY A 356 -0.07 30.24 15.78
C GLY A 356 -0.32 29.74 14.39
N GLU A 357 -1.51 30.03 13.91
CA GLU A 357 -1.82 30.49 12.55
C GLU A 357 -0.76 30.22 11.46
N GLY A 358 -0.40 28.96 11.28
CA GLY A 358 0.30 28.43 10.12
C GLY A 358 -0.45 27.17 9.69
N HIS A 359 -0.75 27.06 8.44
CA HIS A 359 -1.48 25.98 7.76
C HIS A 359 -0.87 24.58 7.97
N GLY A 360 -0.67 24.09 9.22
CA GLY A 360 0.29 23.02 9.41
C GLY A 360 -0.07 21.81 10.26
N ASP A 361 -1.16 21.74 11.01
CA ASP A 361 -1.31 20.59 11.92
C ASP A 361 -2.76 20.11 12.11
N ARG A 362 -3.69 20.51 11.30
CA ARG A 362 -5.07 20.01 11.34
C ARG A 362 -5.30 19.02 10.20
N GLY A 363 -5.35 17.73 10.55
CA GLY A 363 -6.14 16.77 9.78
C GLY A 363 -5.59 16.29 8.44
N LEU A 364 -4.31 16.54 8.08
CA LEU A 364 -3.69 15.94 6.88
C LEU A 364 -3.24 14.48 7.10
N SER A 365 -3.74 13.88 8.15
CA SER A 365 -3.38 12.55 8.62
C SER A 365 -4.11 11.42 7.90
N GLU A 366 -5.39 11.57 7.62
CA GLU A 366 -6.19 10.55 6.91
C GLU A 366 -6.25 10.83 5.40
N LEU A 367 -6.45 9.78 4.59
CA LEU A 367 -6.76 9.97 3.17
C LEU A 367 -8.06 10.78 3.04
N PRO A 368 -8.11 11.80 2.17
CA PRO A 368 -9.36 12.49 1.86
C PRO A 368 -10.45 11.51 1.43
N GLN A 369 -11.69 11.83 1.76
CA GLN A 369 -12.85 11.03 1.43
C GLN A 369 -13.76 11.80 0.46
N PRO A 370 -13.30 12.10 -0.76
CA PRO A 370 -14.07 12.87 -1.72
C PRO A 370 -15.35 12.10 -2.12
N PRO A 371 -16.51 12.80 -2.23
CA PRO A 371 -17.73 12.15 -2.69
C PRO A 371 -17.58 11.63 -4.11
N LEU A 372 -17.96 10.36 -4.34
CA LEU A 372 -18.07 9.81 -5.68
C LEU A 372 -19.36 10.34 -6.32
N ARG A 373 -19.26 11.01 -7.48
CA ARG A 373 -20.38 11.59 -8.23
C ARG A 373 -20.71 10.82 -9.49
N LEU A 374 -19.70 10.21 -10.10
CA LEU A 374 -19.77 9.38 -11.30
C LEU A 374 -18.88 8.16 -11.11
N SER A 375 -19.14 7.08 -11.82
CA SER A 375 -18.14 6.03 -11.90
C SER A 375 -16.86 6.56 -12.60
N PRO A 376 -15.68 6.00 -12.30
CA PRO A 376 -14.45 6.44 -12.95
C PRO A 376 -14.50 6.38 -14.47
N ALA A 377 -15.14 5.35 -15.04
CA ALA A 377 -15.32 5.21 -16.49
C ALA A 377 -16.22 6.30 -17.08
N GLU A 378 -17.40 6.53 -16.47
CA GLU A 378 -18.31 7.59 -16.91
C GLU A 378 -17.63 8.97 -16.92
N ALA A 379 -16.91 9.30 -15.83
CA ALA A 379 -16.21 10.58 -15.75
C ALA A 379 -15.18 10.75 -16.87
N MET A 380 -14.43 9.70 -17.20
CA MET A 380 -13.41 9.77 -18.25
C MET A 380 -14.00 9.83 -19.67
N GLU A 381 -15.19 9.29 -19.89
CA GLU A 381 -15.88 9.32 -21.20
C GLU A 381 -16.62 10.64 -21.46
N MET A 382 -17.03 11.36 -20.42
CA MET A 382 -17.69 12.66 -20.56
C MET A 382 -16.74 13.74 -21.13
N PRO A 383 -17.26 14.78 -21.80
CA PRO A 383 -16.45 15.93 -22.20
C PRO A 383 -15.74 16.57 -21.01
N GLY A 384 -14.49 17.01 -21.22
CA GLY A 384 -13.66 17.63 -20.18
C GLY A 384 -13.49 19.12 -20.38
N ILE A 385 -13.35 19.84 -19.28
CA ILE A 385 -12.97 21.25 -19.24
C ILE A 385 -11.71 21.39 -18.40
N ARG A 386 -10.70 22.10 -18.92
CA ARG A 386 -9.50 22.44 -18.18
C ARG A 386 -9.80 23.61 -17.23
N LYS A 387 -9.54 23.42 -15.96
CA LYS A 387 -9.66 24.45 -14.89
C LYS A 387 -8.31 24.62 -14.19
N ARG A 388 -8.08 25.76 -13.56
CA ARG A 388 -6.97 25.87 -12.60
C ARG A 388 -7.23 24.94 -11.43
N LEU A 389 -6.20 24.23 -10.97
CA LEU A 389 -6.34 23.30 -9.84
C LEU A 389 -6.87 24.03 -8.60
N SER A 390 -6.34 25.21 -8.29
CA SER A 390 -6.77 26.04 -7.15
C SER A 390 -8.22 26.57 -7.23
N GLU A 391 -8.86 26.51 -8.40
CA GLU A 391 -10.23 26.99 -8.63
C GLU A 391 -11.19 25.83 -8.93
N SER A 392 -10.76 24.59 -8.74
CA SER A 392 -11.51 23.40 -9.17
C SER A 392 -12.39 22.77 -8.09
N ALA A 393 -12.39 23.30 -6.86
CA ALA A 393 -13.24 22.81 -5.78
C ALA A 393 -14.72 22.69 -6.20
N GLY A 394 -15.38 21.62 -5.79
CA GLY A 394 -16.76 21.30 -6.16
C GLY A 394 -16.94 20.72 -7.56
N SER A 395 -15.90 20.68 -8.40
CA SER A 395 -15.94 20.04 -9.73
C SER A 395 -15.69 18.54 -9.62
N VAL A 396 -16.18 17.77 -10.58
CA VAL A 396 -15.91 16.32 -10.68
C VAL A 396 -14.64 16.10 -11.50
N SER A 397 -13.69 15.37 -10.96
CA SER A 397 -12.42 15.09 -11.65
C SER A 397 -12.57 14.09 -12.79
N ARG A 398 -11.78 14.28 -13.85
CA ARG A 398 -11.51 13.29 -14.90
C ARG A 398 -10.12 12.69 -14.78
N GLU A 399 -9.30 13.18 -13.84
CA GLU A 399 -7.92 12.82 -13.67
C GLU A 399 -7.67 12.26 -12.29
N PHE A 400 -6.56 11.59 -12.15
CA PHE A 400 -6.04 11.15 -10.86
C PHE A 400 -5.16 12.24 -10.23
N ILE A 401 -5.08 12.25 -8.89
CA ILE A 401 -3.98 12.86 -8.13
C ILE A 401 -3.44 11.78 -7.19
N TYR A 402 -2.17 11.44 -7.31
CA TYR A 402 -1.51 10.45 -6.45
C TYR A 402 -0.03 10.76 -6.24
N LEU A 403 0.55 10.23 -5.15
CA LEU A 403 1.99 10.16 -4.98
C LEU A 403 2.54 8.88 -5.62
N TYR A 404 3.75 8.96 -6.17
CA TYR A 404 4.45 7.77 -6.63
C TYR A 404 5.93 7.81 -6.19
N PRO A 405 6.39 6.78 -5.46
CA PRO A 405 5.65 5.69 -4.81
C PRO A 405 4.66 6.20 -3.75
N PRO A 406 3.58 5.46 -3.37
CA PRO A 406 3.21 4.10 -3.76
C PRO A 406 2.22 4.02 -4.94
N GLY A 407 1.69 5.11 -5.46
CA GLY A 407 0.67 5.11 -6.51
C GLY A 407 -0.76 4.92 -5.97
N ILE A 408 -1.03 5.37 -4.75
CA ILE A 408 -2.34 5.40 -4.11
C ILE A 408 -3.01 6.73 -4.45
N PRO A 409 -4.19 6.75 -5.11
CA PRO A 409 -4.86 7.98 -5.45
C PRO A 409 -5.40 8.74 -4.23
N VAL A 410 -5.13 10.03 -4.17
CA VAL A 410 -5.78 11.00 -3.29
C VAL A 410 -7.11 11.43 -3.90
N LEU A 411 -7.13 11.54 -5.22
CA LEU A 411 -8.30 11.83 -6.04
C LEU A 411 -8.34 10.86 -7.22
N ALA A 412 -9.50 10.32 -7.52
CA ALA A 412 -9.73 9.47 -8.70
C ALA A 412 -10.79 10.11 -9.63
N PRO A 413 -10.81 9.74 -10.92
CA PRO A 413 -11.88 10.17 -11.82
C PRO A 413 -13.26 9.83 -11.26
N GLY A 414 -14.22 10.76 -11.41
CA GLY A 414 -15.57 10.61 -10.89
C GLY A 414 -15.79 11.12 -9.47
N GLU A 415 -14.72 11.37 -8.73
CA GLU A 415 -14.78 11.98 -7.40
C GLU A 415 -14.86 13.51 -7.50
N GLU A 416 -15.55 14.13 -6.54
CA GLU A 416 -15.62 15.58 -6.38
C GLU A 416 -14.31 16.10 -5.80
N ILE A 417 -13.77 17.16 -6.38
CA ILE A 417 -12.57 17.83 -5.87
C ILE A 417 -12.98 18.66 -4.64
N THR A 418 -12.60 18.19 -3.47
CA THR A 418 -12.86 18.89 -2.20
C THR A 418 -11.69 19.78 -1.81
N GLU A 419 -11.89 20.73 -0.92
CA GLU A 419 -10.81 21.56 -0.36
C GLU A 419 -9.73 20.69 0.29
N ASP A 420 -10.10 19.61 1.01
CA ASP A 420 -9.15 18.67 1.62
C ASP A 420 -8.22 18.02 0.59
N VAL A 421 -8.73 17.73 -0.61
CA VAL A 421 -7.92 17.17 -1.72
C VAL A 421 -6.93 18.21 -2.22
N LEU A 422 -7.37 19.48 -2.38
CA LEU A 422 -6.52 20.57 -2.84
C LEU A 422 -5.43 20.89 -1.80
N GLU A 423 -5.80 20.98 -0.53
CA GLU A 423 -4.86 21.20 0.57
C GLU A 423 -3.82 20.06 0.64
N ARG A 424 -4.26 18.83 0.44
CA ARG A 424 -3.38 17.64 0.43
C ARG A 424 -2.39 17.70 -0.74
N ALA A 425 -2.84 18.01 -1.94
CA ALA A 425 -1.98 18.12 -3.11
C ALA A 425 -0.94 19.23 -2.93
N ALA A 426 -1.36 20.40 -2.45
CA ALA A 426 -0.47 21.53 -2.15
C ALA A 426 0.56 21.20 -1.05
N TRP A 427 0.14 20.47 -0.03
CA TRP A 427 1.04 20.03 1.04
C TRP A 427 2.10 19.07 0.54
N TYR A 428 1.74 18.11 -0.31
CA TYR A 428 2.71 17.21 -0.92
C TYR A 428 3.75 17.94 -1.76
N GLU A 429 3.29 18.91 -2.57
CA GLU A 429 4.20 19.76 -3.37
C GLU A 429 5.15 20.59 -2.47
N ALA A 430 4.62 21.20 -1.41
CA ALA A 430 5.42 21.96 -0.44
C ALA A 430 6.46 21.09 0.31
N MET A 431 6.22 19.80 0.46
CA MET A 431 7.16 18.83 1.02
C MET A 431 8.16 18.27 -0.01
N GLY A 432 8.10 18.70 -1.27
CA GLY A 432 8.97 18.23 -2.34
C GLY A 432 8.61 16.87 -2.91
N LEU A 433 7.41 16.35 -2.61
CA LEU A 433 7.00 15.02 -3.05
C LEU A 433 6.48 15.03 -4.49
N SER A 434 6.71 13.93 -5.23
CA SER A 434 6.30 13.78 -6.62
C SER A 434 4.81 13.49 -6.74
N VAL A 435 3.99 14.53 -6.91
CA VAL A 435 2.57 14.41 -7.22
C VAL A 435 2.40 14.13 -8.71
N GLN A 436 1.59 13.14 -9.05
CA GLN A 436 1.38 12.65 -10.41
C GLN A 436 -0.10 12.43 -10.70
N GLY A 437 -0.43 12.20 -11.98
CA GLY A 437 -1.75 11.79 -12.43
C GLY A 437 -2.51 12.83 -13.23
N LEU A 438 -2.08 14.10 -13.20
CA LEU A 438 -2.60 15.16 -14.04
C LEU A 438 -1.91 15.17 -15.40
N GLU A 439 -2.65 15.55 -16.46
CA GLU A 439 -2.09 15.81 -17.78
C GLU A 439 -1.09 16.99 -17.72
N ASP A 440 -1.36 17.97 -16.84
CA ASP A 440 -0.45 19.10 -16.59
C ASP A 440 0.54 18.75 -15.46
N PRO A 441 1.80 18.43 -15.79
CA PRO A 441 2.80 18.04 -14.78
C PRO A 441 3.22 19.21 -13.86
N SER A 442 2.82 20.44 -14.17
CA SER A 442 3.08 21.62 -13.32
C SER A 442 2.07 21.76 -12.18
N LEU A 443 1.11 20.88 -12.06
CA LEU A 443 0.00 20.92 -11.09
C LEU A 443 -0.82 22.22 -11.11
N SER A 444 -0.69 23.01 -12.18
CA SER A 444 -1.40 24.29 -12.32
C SER A 444 -2.85 24.10 -12.76
N ASN A 445 -3.12 23.03 -13.54
CA ASN A 445 -4.43 22.78 -14.14
C ASN A 445 -4.86 21.32 -13.93
N ILE A 446 -6.16 21.11 -13.91
CA ILE A 446 -6.82 19.80 -13.88
C ILE A 446 -7.95 19.75 -14.91
N ILE A 447 -8.19 18.57 -15.48
CA ILE A 447 -9.35 18.34 -16.33
C ILE A 447 -10.52 17.85 -15.47
N THR A 448 -11.62 18.59 -15.53
CA THR A 448 -12.88 18.27 -14.84
C THR A 448 -13.97 17.89 -15.83
N VAL A 449 -14.97 17.17 -15.38
CA VAL A 449 -16.17 16.88 -16.19
C VAL A 449 -16.86 18.21 -16.55
N ALA A 450 -17.25 18.37 -17.81
CA ALA A 450 -18.02 19.52 -18.25
C ALA A 450 -19.44 19.47 -17.65
N GLU A 451 -19.86 20.53 -16.99
CA GLU A 451 -21.26 20.70 -16.61
C GLU A 451 -22.12 20.78 -17.89
N LYS A 452 -23.27 20.10 -17.88
CA LYS A 452 -24.21 20.14 -19.01
C LYS A 452 -24.95 21.46 -19.07
#